data_960a5fb6d89b88da26e27da79c991759
#
_entry.id   960a5fb6d89b88da26e27da79c991759
#
_cell.length_a   1.000
_cell.length_b   1.000
_cell.length_c   1.000
_cell.angle_alpha   90.00
_cell.angle_beta   90.00
_cell.angle_gamma   90.00
#
_symmetry.space_group_name_H-M   'P 1'
#
loop_
_entity.id
_entity.type
_entity.pdbx_description
1 polymer ?
#
loop_
_entity_poly.entity_id
_entity_poly.type
_entity_poly.pdbx_seq_one_letter_code
_entity_poly.pdbx_strand_id
1 'polypeptide(L)'
;MATRYIPLSLKHTATPQVENFALLAGLEAAVRGVLVSAMPLAVYEVLGDAQSTSAAYFMAGVVALGWGLMVPWATRLIPRRWAYTSGCGLYLLGMALAITGTTWSVSLALICNAMATATTFVCFNAYILDYVDRANLGRSQSVQMVYAATPWSVGPMLGVWLHHLWAPAPFLLAGIFALAYYS
;
A
#
# COMPACT_ATOMS: atom_id res chain seq x y z
N MET A 1 8.40 23.36 -20.42
CA MET A 1 8.18 21.92 -20.68
C MET A 1 8.62 21.19 -19.42
N ALA A 2 7.67 20.72 -18.60
CA ALA A 2 8.01 19.95 -17.40
C ALA A 2 8.46 18.55 -17.86
N THR A 3 9.67 18.16 -17.52
CA THR A 3 10.19 16.80 -17.74
C THR A 3 9.29 15.82 -16.98
N ARG A 4 8.45 15.08 -17.71
CA ARG A 4 7.60 14.01 -17.14
C ARG A 4 8.51 12.87 -16.71
N TYR A 5 8.72 12.74 -15.42
CA TYR A 5 9.47 11.63 -14.85
C TYR A 5 8.53 10.42 -14.67
N ILE A 6 8.82 9.36 -15.41
CA ILE A 6 8.10 8.08 -15.39
C ILE A 6 8.74 7.18 -14.30
N PRO A 7 7.96 6.41 -13.52
CA PRO A 7 8.49 5.36 -12.65
C PRO A 7 9.43 4.41 -13.41
N LEU A 8 10.43 3.84 -12.74
CA LEU A 8 11.45 3.00 -13.38
C LEU A 8 10.84 1.81 -14.13
N SER A 9 9.79 1.20 -13.59
CA SER A 9 9.02 0.11 -14.20
C SER A 9 8.35 0.47 -15.53
N LEU A 10 8.03 1.76 -15.74
CA LEU A 10 7.39 2.26 -16.96
C LEU A 10 8.40 2.87 -17.97
N LYS A 11 9.67 2.99 -17.57
CA LYS A 11 10.70 3.68 -18.37
C LYS A 11 11.12 2.90 -19.63
N HIS A 12 10.83 1.61 -19.69
CA HIS A 12 11.18 0.74 -20.81
C HIS A 12 10.03 0.52 -21.81
N THR A 13 8.85 1.09 -21.56
CA THR A 13 7.73 1.01 -22.49
C THR A 13 7.55 2.34 -23.20
N ALA A 14 7.53 2.32 -24.53
CA ALA A 14 7.36 3.52 -25.37
C ALA A 14 6.02 4.25 -25.14
N THR A 15 5.01 3.55 -24.64
CA THR A 15 3.73 4.06 -24.12
C THR A 15 3.33 3.21 -22.92
N PRO A 16 3.01 3.81 -21.74
CA PRO A 16 2.52 3.04 -20.60
C PRO A 16 1.18 2.39 -20.98
N GLN A 17 1.19 1.06 -21.13
CA GLN A 17 -0.02 0.31 -21.45
C GLN A 17 -0.90 0.18 -20.21
N VAL A 18 -2.22 0.09 -20.40
CA VAL A 18 -3.21 -0.12 -19.34
C VAL A 18 -2.84 -1.33 -18.47
N GLU A 19 -2.23 -2.36 -19.07
CA GLU A 19 -1.79 -3.58 -18.40
C GLU A 19 -0.69 -3.35 -17.34
N ASN A 20 0.23 -2.41 -17.58
CA ASN A 20 1.29 -2.08 -16.60
C ASN A 20 0.70 -1.43 -15.34
N PHE A 21 -0.29 -0.55 -15.51
CA PHE A 21 -1.02 0.02 -14.38
C PHE A 21 -1.86 -1.03 -13.64
N ALA A 22 -2.42 -2.00 -14.38
CA ALA A 22 -3.16 -3.10 -13.77
C ALA A 22 -2.26 -4.04 -12.96
N LEU A 23 -1.05 -4.33 -13.46
CA LEU A 23 -0.05 -5.11 -12.71
C LEU A 23 0.35 -4.40 -11.41
N LEU A 24 0.65 -3.10 -11.49
CA LEU A 24 0.95 -2.30 -10.29
C LEU A 24 -0.20 -2.31 -9.28
N ALA A 25 -1.45 -2.16 -9.75
CA ALA A 25 -2.64 -2.26 -8.91
C ALA A 25 -2.77 -3.65 -8.26
N GLY A 26 -2.45 -4.71 -9.00
CA GLY A 26 -2.43 -6.09 -8.50
C GLY A 26 -1.38 -6.30 -7.40
N LEU A 27 -0.18 -5.78 -7.59
CA LEU A 27 0.90 -5.86 -6.59
C LEU A 27 0.55 -5.06 -5.31
N GLU A 28 0.01 -3.84 -5.47
CA GLU A 28 -0.48 -3.07 -4.32
C GLU A 28 -1.61 -3.79 -3.59
N ALA A 29 -2.55 -4.37 -4.34
CA ALA A 29 -3.62 -5.18 -3.78
C ALA A 29 -3.07 -6.42 -3.04
N ALA A 30 -1.97 -7.02 -3.49
CA ALA A 30 -1.33 -8.15 -2.82
C ALA A 30 -0.74 -7.74 -1.46
N VAL A 31 -0.04 -6.59 -1.39
CA VAL A 31 0.44 -6.03 -0.11
C VAL A 31 -0.73 -5.85 0.85
N ARG A 32 -1.76 -5.15 0.42
CA ARG A 32 -2.93 -4.83 1.26
C ARG A 32 -3.75 -6.05 1.61
N GLY A 33 -3.93 -6.97 0.67
CA GLY A 33 -4.69 -8.20 0.88
C GLY A 33 -4.10 -9.09 1.97
N VAL A 34 -2.78 -9.23 2.02
CA VAL A 34 -2.09 -9.96 3.11
C VAL A 34 -2.19 -9.20 4.42
N LEU A 35 -1.95 -7.88 4.41
CA LEU A 35 -1.92 -7.06 5.63
C LEU A 35 -3.30 -6.84 6.26
N VAL A 36 -4.38 -6.89 5.48
CA VAL A 36 -5.75 -6.66 6.00
C VAL A 36 -6.16 -7.68 7.05
N SER A 37 -5.60 -8.87 7.04
CA SER A 37 -5.85 -9.90 8.04
C SER A 37 -4.70 -10.05 9.05
N ALA A 38 -3.45 -9.99 8.59
CA ALA A 38 -2.28 -10.18 9.45
C ALA A 38 -2.08 -9.02 10.44
N MET A 39 -2.34 -7.78 10.01
CA MET A 39 -2.14 -6.61 10.89
C MET A 39 -3.13 -6.57 12.07
N PRO A 40 -4.47 -6.77 11.88
CA PRO A 40 -5.38 -6.84 13.02
C PRO A 40 -5.03 -7.96 14.01
N LEU A 41 -4.59 -9.11 13.50
CA LEU A 41 -4.20 -10.23 14.32
C LEU A 41 -2.98 -9.88 15.19
N ALA A 42 -1.93 -9.33 14.58
CA ALA A 42 -0.73 -8.89 15.30
C ALA A 42 -1.04 -7.79 16.34
N VAL A 43 -1.89 -6.82 15.99
CA VAL A 43 -2.29 -5.74 16.91
C VAL A 43 -3.09 -6.34 18.09
N TYR A 44 -4.01 -7.27 17.82
CA TYR A 44 -4.79 -7.93 18.86
C TYR A 44 -3.92 -8.78 19.81
N GLU A 45 -2.97 -9.54 19.27
CA GLU A 45 -2.05 -10.35 20.08
C GLU A 45 -1.21 -9.52 21.06
N VAL A 46 -0.85 -8.30 20.64
CA VAL A 46 0.01 -7.41 21.44
C VAL A 46 -0.79 -6.56 22.42
N LEU A 47 -2.00 -6.12 22.07
CA LEU A 47 -2.84 -5.28 22.94
C LEU A 47 -3.71 -6.11 23.89
N GLY A 48 -4.02 -7.38 23.55
CA GLY A 48 -4.71 -8.34 24.39
C GLY A 48 -6.22 -8.14 24.50
N ASP A 49 -6.79 -7.07 23.93
CA ASP A 49 -8.23 -6.82 23.98
C ASP A 49 -8.76 -6.15 22.69
N ALA A 50 -10.05 -6.39 22.41
CA ALA A 50 -10.70 -5.89 21.21
C ALA A 50 -10.97 -4.38 21.27
N GLN A 51 -11.15 -3.80 22.46
CA GLN A 51 -11.43 -2.37 22.61
C GLN A 51 -10.18 -1.54 22.28
N SER A 52 -9.03 -1.90 22.84
CA SER A 52 -7.74 -1.25 22.55
C SER A 52 -7.34 -1.42 21.08
N THR A 53 -7.58 -2.62 20.51
CA THR A 53 -7.38 -2.88 19.08
C THR A 53 -8.23 -1.94 18.22
N SER A 54 -9.52 -1.82 18.52
CA SER A 54 -10.43 -0.93 17.77
C SER A 54 -10.03 0.55 17.92
N ALA A 55 -9.62 0.96 19.12
CA ALA A 55 -9.13 2.32 19.37
C ALA A 55 -7.84 2.62 18.58
N ALA A 56 -6.90 1.66 18.51
CA ALA A 56 -5.69 1.79 17.71
C ALA A 56 -6.00 1.96 16.21
N TYR A 57 -6.92 1.17 15.67
CA TYR A 57 -7.39 1.29 14.28
C TYR A 57 -8.10 2.61 14.02
N PHE A 58 -8.94 3.07 14.95
CA PHE A 58 -9.60 4.37 14.84
C PHE A 58 -8.56 5.51 14.79
N MET A 59 -7.59 5.51 15.69
CA MET A 59 -6.51 6.51 15.71
C MET A 59 -5.67 6.47 14.44
N ALA A 60 -5.30 5.28 13.96
CA ALA A 60 -4.60 5.12 12.69
C ALA A 60 -5.41 5.66 11.51
N GLY A 61 -6.73 5.44 11.51
CA GLY A 61 -7.65 5.95 10.50
C GLY A 61 -7.71 7.49 10.49
N VAL A 62 -7.78 8.12 11.67
CA VAL A 62 -7.75 9.59 11.81
C VAL A 62 -6.44 10.16 11.29
N VAL A 63 -5.31 9.55 11.65
CA VAL A 63 -3.99 9.96 11.15
C VAL A 63 -3.90 9.78 9.63
N ALA A 64 -4.36 8.64 9.09
CA ALA A 64 -4.36 8.39 7.65
C ALA A 64 -5.23 9.39 6.88
N LEU A 65 -6.39 9.77 7.44
CA LEU A 65 -7.25 10.80 6.85
C LEU A 65 -6.54 12.15 6.77
N GLY A 66 -5.99 12.61 7.90
CA GLY A 66 -5.23 13.86 7.95
C GLY A 66 -4.04 13.86 6.99
N TRP A 67 -3.29 12.76 6.99
CA TRP A 67 -2.16 12.56 6.07
C TRP A 67 -2.61 12.56 4.60
N GLY A 68 -3.67 11.83 4.27
CA GLY A 68 -4.22 11.75 2.91
C GLY A 68 -4.64 13.09 2.36
N LEU A 69 -5.20 13.98 3.21
CA LEU A 69 -5.52 15.36 2.84
C LEU A 69 -4.26 16.23 2.59
N MET A 70 -3.15 15.90 3.25
CA MET A 70 -1.88 16.61 3.06
C MET A 70 -1.10 16.15 1.83
N VAL A 71 -1.26 14.90 1.37
CA VAL A 71 -0.53 14.34 0.21
C VAL A 71 -0.68 15.20 -1.05
N PRO A 72 -1.87 15.66 -1.48
CA PRO A 72 -2.01 16.50 -2.68
C PRO A 72 -1.28 17.84 -2.55
N TRP A 73 -1.18 18.40 -1.34
CA TRP A 73 -0.42 19.61 -1.08
C TRP A 73 1.09 19.34 -1.11
N ALA A 74 1.54 18.27 -0.49
CA ALA A 74 2.94 17.85 -0.48
C ALA A 74 3.45 17.54 -1.91
N THR A 75 2.63 16.95 -2.77
CA THR A 75 2.99 16.64 -4.17
C THR A 75 3.08 17.88 -5.08
N ARG A 76 2.65 19.06 -4.61
CA ARG A 76 2.93 20.33 -5.29
C ARG A 76 4.34 20.85 -5.01
N LEU A 77 4.90 20.50 -3.84
CA LEU A 77 6.23 20.94 -3.40
C LEU A 77 7.32 19.92 -3.77
N ILE A 78 6.98 18.64 -3.76
CA ILE A 78 7.90 17.53 -3.98
C ILE A 78 7.48 16.79 -5.26
N PRO A 79 8.43 16.41 -6.15
CA PRO A 79 8.11 15.59 -7.31
C PRO A 79 7.37 14.32 -6.90
N ARG A 80 6.29 13.96 -7.60
CA ARG A 80 5.42 12.81 -7.29
C ARG A 80 6.18 11.49 -7.11
N ARG A 81 7.31 11.32 -7.82
CA ARG A 81 8.19 10.15 -7.64
C ARG A 81 8.67 10.00 -6.21
N TRP A 82 9.08 11.10 -5.56
CA TRP A 82 9.53 11.06 -4.16
C TRP A 82 8.39 10.81 -3.18
N ALA A 83 7.21 11.35 -3.46
CA ALA A 83 6.01 11.05 -2.68
C ALA A 83 5.65 9.55 -2.78
N TYR A 84 5.71 8.98 -3.99
CA TYR A 84 5.48 7.56 -4.20
C TYR A 84 6.54 6.69 -3.50
N THR A 85 7.82 7.04 -3.67
CA THR A 85 8.94 6.37 -2.98
C THR A 85 8.80 6.44 -1.46
N SER A 86 8.36 7.59 -0.91
CA SER A 86 8.11 7.72 0.53
C SER A 86 6.98 6.81 1.01
N GLY A 87 5.93 6.62 0.19
CA GLY A 87 4.85 5.68 0.48
C GLY A 87 5.36 4.24 0.56
N CYS A 88 6.18 3.82 -0.40
CA CYS A 88 6.82 2.49 -0.36
C CYS A 88 7.77 2.34 0.84
N GLY A 89 8.55 3.38 1.15
CA GLY A 89 9.41 3.42 2.34
C GLY A 89 8.62 3.28 3.64
N LEU A 90 7.46 3.91 3.74
CA LEU A 90 6.55 3.78 4.88
C LEU A 90 5.97 2.36 5.00
N TYR A 91 5.66 1.68 3.89
CA TYR A 91 5.28 0.27 3.92
C TYR A 91 6.40 -0.59 4.51
N LEU A 92 7.62 -0.48 3.98
CA LEU A 92 8.77 -1.26 4.44
C LEU A 92 9.09 -0.99 5.92
N LEU A 93 9.03 0.29 6.33
CA LEU A 93 9.22 0.68 7.73
C LEU A 93 8.13 0.07 8.63
N GLY A 94 6.87 0.15 8.21
CA GLY A 94 5.75 -0.44 8.93
C GLY A 94 5.90 -1.96 9.10
N MET A 95 6.33 -2.65 8.05
CA MET A 95 6.58 -4.10 8.11
C MET A 95 7.75 -4.44 9.04
N ALA A 96 8.86 -3.70 8.95
CA ALA A 96 10.00 -3.88 9.85
C ALA A 96 9.61 -3.67 11.33
N LEU A 97 8.81 -2.66 11.61
CA LEU A 97 8.28 -2.40 12.94
C LEU A 97 7.33 -3.50 13.42
N ALA A 98 6.45 -4.02 12.55
CA ALA A 98 5.52 -5.09 12.90
C ALA A 98 6.25 -6.39 13.32
N ILE A 99 7.38 -6.69 12.66
CA ILE A 99 8.21 -7.87 12.96
C ILE A 99 8.78 -7.83 14.38
N THR A 100 9.03 -6.66 14.95
CA THR A 100 9.61 -6.55 16.31
C THR A 100 8.63 -6.96 17.43
N GLY A 101 7.33 -6.99 17.17
CA GLY A 101 6.30 -7.56 18.06
C GLY A 101 6.08 -6.83 19.39
N THR A 102 6.59 -5.60 19.56
CA THR A 102 6.34 -4.83 20.79
C THR A 102 5.11 -3.94 20.63
N THR A 103 4.41 -3.62 21.73
CA THR A 103 3.17 -2.82 21.71
C THR A 103 3.33 -1.50 20.97
N TRP A 104 4.41 -0.78 21.22
CA TRP A 104 4.69 0.50 20.59
C TRP A 104 5.05 0.35 19.10
N SER A 105 5.85 -0.67 18.76
CA SER A 105 6.27 -0.87 17.36
C SER A 105 5.11 -1.32 16.47
N VAL A 106 4.25 -2.22 16.97
CA VAL A 106 3.09 -2.70 16.20
C VAL A 106 2.05 -1.59 16.02
N SER A 107 1.84 -0.76 17.05
CA SER A 107 0.96 0.43 16.92
C SER A 107 1.51 1.45 15.93
N LEU A 108 2.82 1.70 15.94
CA LEU A 108 3.48 2.59 14.98
C LEU A 108 3.48 1.98 13.57
N ALA A 109 3.66 0.67 13.45
CA ALA A 109 3.55 -0.07 12.18
C ALA A 109 2.18 0.12 11.53
N LEU A 110 1.10 0.04 12.34
CA LEU A 110 -0.26 0.28 11.86
C LEU A 110 -0.43 1.69 11.29
N ILE A 111 0.11 2.71 11.97
CA ILE A 111 0.07 4.10 11.51
C ILE A 111 0.88 4.26 10.22
N CYS A 112 2.11 3.73 10.17
CA CYS A 112 2.96 3.78 8.97
C CYS A 112 2.28 3.11 7.78
N ASN A 113 1.66 1.95 7.99
CA ASN A 113 0.92 1.24 6.94
C ASN A 113 -0.29 2.04 6.44
N ALA A 114 -1.04 2.68 7.34
CA ALA A 114 -2.18 3.52 6.99
C ALA A 114 -1.75 4.76 6.18
N MET A 115 -0.66 5.43 6.58
CA MET A 115 -0.08 6.56 5.85
C MET A 115 0.48 6.13 4.49
N ALA A 116 1.16 4.98 4.43
CA ALA A 116 1.68 4.41 3.19
C ALA A 116 0.55 4.16 2.19
N THR A 117 -0.52 3.50 2.63
CA THR A 117 -1.71 3.23 1.82
C THR A 117 -2.32 4.51 1.26
N ALA A 118 -2.50 5.54 2.09
CA ALA A 118 -3.03 6.83 1.65
C ALA A 118 -2.13 7.49 0.60
N THR A 119 -0.81 7.47 0.82
CA THR A 119 0.16 8.08 -0.10
C THR A 119 0.21 7.36 -1.44
N THR A 120 0.36 6.04 -1.44
CA THR A 120 0.44 5.24 -2.67
C THR A 120 -0.85 5.34 -3.46
N PHE A 121 -2.01 5.26 -2.80
CA PHE A 121 -3.32 5.38 -3.45
C PHE A 121 -3.50 6.74 -4.14
N VAL A 122 -3.21 7.85 -3.47
CA VAL A 122 -3.34 9.20 -4.04
C VAL A 122 -2.36 9.38 -5.21
N CYS A 123 -1.10 8.99 -5.04
CA CYS A 123 -0.09 9.12 -6.10
C CYS A 123 -0.41 8.23 -7.30
N PHE A 124 -0.84 7.00 -7.08
CA PHE A 124 -1.19 6.05 -8.14
C PHE A 124 -2.36 6.55 -8.99
N ASN A 125 -3.45 7.01 -8.34
CA ASN A 125 -4.58 7.59 -9.07
C ASN A 125 -4.19 8.85 -9.84
N ALA A 126 -3.30 9.68 -9.29
CA ALA A 126 -2.79 10.85 -10.00
C ALA A 126 -1.97 10.47 -11.24
N TYR A 127 -1.17 9.39 -11.18
CA TYR A 127 -0.46 8.86 -12.35
C TYR A 127 -1.43 8.35 -13.42
N ILE A 128 -2.47 7.61 -13.05
CA ILE A 128 -3.49 7.13 -14.00
C ILE A 128 -4.12 8.30 -14.74
N LEU A 129 -4.52 9.36 -14.01
CA LEU A 129 -5.14 10.54 -14.62
C LEU A 129 -4.19 11.33 -15.56
N ASP A 130 -2.88 11.25 -15.33
CA ASP A 130 -1.89 11.96 -16.15
C ASP A 130 -1.50 11.18 -17.43
N TYR A 131 -1.54 9.83 -17.38
CA TYR A 131 -1.01 8.99 -18.45
C TYR A 131 -2.06 8.19 -19.21
N VAL A 132 -3.25 7.98 -18.67
CA VAL A 132 -4.34 7.26 -19.33
C VAL A 132 -5.29 8.26 -19.97
N ASP A 133 -5.56 8.09 -21.27
CA ASP A 133 -6.54 8.90 -21.97
C ASP A 133 -7.93 8.80 -21.35
N ARG A 134 -8.65 9.92 -21.30
CA ARG A 134 -10.00 9.98 -20.70
C ARG A 134 -10.96 8.94 -21.27
N ALA A 135 -10.86 8.63 -22.55
CA ALA A 135 -11.69 7.62 -23.21
C ALA A 135 -11.41 6.19 -22.70
N ASN A 136 -10.19 5.93 -22.18
CA ASN A 136 -9.73 4.63 -21.74
C ASN A 136 -9.76 4.46 -20.19
N LEU A 137 -10.13 5.50 -19.43
CA LEU A 137 -10.15 5.45 -17.96
C LEU A 137 -11.06 4.33 -17.42
N GLY A 138 -12.25 4.16 -17.98
CA GLY A 138 -13.18 3.12 -17.57
C GLY A 138 -12.61 1.72 -17.81
N ARG A 139 -12.00 1.49 -18.98
CA ARG A 139 -11.31 0.22 -19.28
C ARG A 139 -10.13 -0.01 -18.35
N SER A 140 -9.32 1.00 -18.08
CA SER A 140 -8.20 0.92 -17.15
C SER A 140 -8.64 0.52 -15.75
N GLN A 141 -9.69 1.14 -15.22
CA GLN A 141 -10.26 0.81 -13.92
C GLN A 141 -10.80 -0.64 -13.87
N SER A 142 -11.51 -1.07 -14.90
CA SER A 142 -12.04 -2.45 -14.95
C SER A 142 -10.91 -3.48 -14.96
N VAL A 143 -9.85 -3.27 -15.74
CA VAL A 143 -8.69 -4.17 -15.79
C VAL A 143 -7.95 -4.20 -14.45
N GLN A 144 -7.74 -3.05 -13.81
CA GLN A 144 -7.14 -2.98 -12.48
C GLN A 144 -7.94 -3.75 -11.43
N MET A 145 -9.29 -3.66 -11.46
CA MET A 145 -10.15 -4.43 -10.57
C MET A 145 -9.99 -5.94 -10.75
N VAL A 146 -9.87 -6.42 -11.99
CA VAL A 146 -9.62 -7.85 -12.26
C VAL A 146 -8.29 -8.30 -11.66
N TYR A 147 -7.21 -7.54 -11.88
CA TYR A 147 -5.90 -7.87 -11.32
C TYR A 147 -5.87 -7.79 -9.78
N ALA A 148 -6.64 -6.88 -9.18
CA ALA A 148 -6.74 -6.75 -7.74
C ALA A 148 -7.65 -7.80 -7.09
N ALA A 149 -8.62 -8.37 -7.81
CA ALA A 149 -9.59 -9.32 -7.27
C ALA A 149 -8.95 -10.57 -6.67
N THR A 150 -7.96 -11.15 -7.35
CA THR A 150 -7.24 -12.33 -6.87
C THR A 150 -6.50 -12.07 -5.54
N PRO A 151 -5.65 -11.04 -5.42
CA PRO A 151 -5.02 -10.68 -4.16
C PRO A 151 -6.02 -10.38 -3.03
N TRP A 152 -7.12 -9.69 -3.32
CA TRP A 152 -8.14 -9.41 -2.31
C TRP A 152 -8.90 -10.66 -1.85
N SER A 153 -9.05 -11.66 -2.72
CA SER A 153 -9.71 -12.92 -2.37
C SER A 153 -8.80 -13.87 -1.59
N VAL A 154 -7.54 -14.01 -2.04
CA VAL A 154 -6.59 -14.99 -1.49
C VAL A 154 -5.72 -14.41 -0.38
N GLY A 155 -5.43 -13.10 -0.45
CA GLY A 155 -4.53 -12.41 0.47
C GLY A 155 -4.89 -12.55 1.94
N PRO A 156 -6.15 -12.33 2.36
CA PRO A 156 -6.54 -12.48 3.77
C PRO A 156 -6.32 -13.89 4.31
N MET A 157 -6.64 -14.92 3.51
CA MET A 157 -6.41 -16.32 3.88
C MET A 157 -4.91 -16.60 4.03
N LEU A 158 -4.10 -16.16 3.08
CA LEU A 158 -2.64 -16.30 3.15
C LEU A 158 -2.05 -15.54 4.34
N GLY A 159 -2.54 -14.35 4.63
CA GLY A 159 -2.09 -13.55 5.78
C GLY A 159 -2.27 -14.27 7.10
N VAL A 160 -3.46 -14.82 7.35
CA VAL A 160 -3.75 -15.60 8.56
C VAL A 160 -2.94 -16.90 8.59
N TRP A 161 -2.91 -17.64 7.50
CA TRP A 161 -2.19 -18.91 7.42
C TRP A 161 -0.69 -18.75 7.68
N LEU A 162 -0.06 -17.75 7.05
CA LEU A 162 1.34 -17.44 7.26
C LEU A 162 1.62 -16.98 8.71
N HIS A 163 0.71 -16.19 9.29
CA HIS A 163 0.86 -15.73 10.67
C HIS A 163 0.85 -16.90 11.67
N HIS A 164 0.00 -17.90 11.45
CA HIS A 164 -0.01 -19.13 12.27
C HIS A 164 1.26 -19.98 12.10
N LEU A 165 1.88 -19.99 10.92
CA LEU A 165 3.13 -20.71 10.72
C LEU A 165 4.31 -19.97 11.38
N TRP A 166 4.37 -18.66 11.21
CA TRP A 166 5.43 -17.81 11.75
C TRP A 166 4.96 -16.35 11.71
N ALA A 167 4.81 -15.75 12.90
CA ALA A 167 4.23 -14.41 13.05
C ALA A 167 4.83 -13.32 12.13
N PRO A 168 6.15 -13.27 11.84
CA PRO A 168 6.74 -12.33 10.89
C PRO A 168 6.47 -12.64 9.40
N ALA A 169 6.09 -13.86 9.04
CA ALA A 169 6.00 -14.30 7.64
C ALA A 169 5.08 -13.44 6.76
N PRO A 170 3.86 -13.06 7.16
CA PRO A 170 3.01 -12.22 6.32
C PRO A 170 3.60 -10.83 6.08
N PHE A 171 4.32 -10.28 7.05
CA PHE A 171 4.98 -8.97 6.90
C PHE A 171 6.17 -9.04 5.94
N LEU A 172 6.95 -10.13 5.95
CA LEU A 172 8.03 -10.36 5.00
C LEU A 172 7.48 -10.54 3.58
N LEU A 173 6.41 -11.33 3.41
CA LEU A 173 5.77 -11.52 2.11
C LEU A 173 5.22 -10.18 1.56
N ALA A 174 4.53 -9.41 2.39
CA ALA A 174 4.05 -8.09 2.01
C ALA A 174 5.21 -7.14 1.66
N GLY A 175 6.36 -7.24 2.36
CA GLY A 175 7.58 -6.51 2.04
C GLY A 175 8.15 -6.85 0.66
N ILE A 176 8.16 -8.12 0.29
CA ILE A 176 8.59 -8.56 -1.05
C ILE A 176 7.67 -7.97 -2.14
N PHE A 177 6.35 -8.01 -1.93
CA PHE A 177 5.41 -7.40 -2.87
C PHE A 177 5.57 -5.88 -2.94
N ALA A 178 5.84 -5.21 -1.82
CA ALA A 178 6.09 -3.77 -1.80
C ALA A 178 7.38 -3.40 -2.55
N LEU A 179 8.43 -4.20 -2.46
CA LEU A 179 9.66 -4.03 -3.24
C LEU A 179 9.43 -4.28 -4.73
N ALA A 180 8.67 -5.33 -5.09
CA ALA A 180 8.30 -5.62 -6.47
C ALA A 180 7.42 -4.52 -7.09
N TYR A 181 6.54 -3.92 -6.28
CA TYR A 181 5.72 -2.80 -6.67
C TYR A 181 6.55 -1.52 -6.93
N TYR A 182 7.69 -1.37 -6.25
CA TYR A 182 8.58 -0.21 -6.39
C TYR A 182 9.56 -0.36 -7.57
N SER A 183 10.01 -1.57 -7.92
CA SER A 183 10.98 -1.85 -8.99
C SER A 183 10.40 -1.61 -10.38
#